data_48dfd2c2fda9ef09da1ef05c44814f0f
#
_entry.id   48dfd2c2fda9ef09da1ef05c44814f0f
#
_cell.length_a   1.000
_cell.length_b   1.000
_cell.length_c   1.000
_cell.angle_alpha   90.00
_cell.angle_beta   90.00
_cell.angle_gamma   90.00
#
_symmetry.space_group_name_H-M   'P 1'
#
loop_
_entity.id
_entity.type
_entity.pdbx_description
1 polymer ?
#
loop_
_entity_poly.entity_id
_entity_poly.type
_entity_poly.pdbx_seq_one_letter_code
_entity_poly.pdbx_strand_id
1 'polypeptide(L)'
;MTVVDTDVVVIGAGSVGSMASWQLAARGLRVVGIDRFTIPGPFSAYAGESRVFRMVYAEGGHYTPLLQRARDLWRELEAACGTALLKTTGVVTIMDHDHPDHAALLRAGRERGLAFEVVSGEEARRRLPQHLVREGDVALFDPEGGYVLSERAVFCAVQLAQHRGASFLGNRKITALERQGDRWLVRTDQEEVRAPRLLLATGTGAGPLCAALGTHLAVLPQVLTWFPIADPGLHQSQQERVFIRSSRDAQFYGFPSTDGWTMKVAASIYLDEVASTARPITWDPRHLDTVRSWVGTFLPALIPEPVKTVVCADGYTVDETGLLGYMPGMAGVVVAVGFSGHGFKMASSLGAVAADLIAEGTTTTDISFMDPARFLAPQHTGAQHVHDAATYSELL
;
A
#
# COMPACT_ATOMS: atom_id res chain seq x y z
N MET A 1 31.55 -17.37 2.10
CA MET A 1 30.25 -17.29 1.39
C MET A 1 30.51 -16.86 -0.05
N THR A 2 29.74 -17.37 -1.02
CA THR A 2 29.87 -16.95 -2.42
C THR A 2 29.14 -15.64 -2.58
N VAL A 3 29.79 -14.63 -3.15
CA VAL A 3 29.14 -13.32 -3.44
C VAL A 3 28.41 -13.43 -4.77
N VAL A 4 27.12 -13.07 -4.78
CA VAL A 4 26.31 -13.01 -6.00
C VAL A 4 26.36 -11.60 -6.56
N ASP A 5 26.83 -11.43 -7.80
CA ASP A 5 26.81 -10.15 -8.50
C ASP A 5 25.52 -9.96 -9.32
N THR A 6 24.86 -8.83 -9.12
CA THR A 6 23.62 -8.47 -9.81
C THR A 6 23.63 -6.99 -10.21
N ASP A 7 22.64 -6.53 -10.97
CA ASP A 7 22.52 -5.12 -11.38
C ASP A 7 21.76 -4.29 -10.35
N VAL A 8 20.81 -4.91 -9.63
CA VAL A 8 19.97 -4.26 -8.62
C VAL A 8 19.68 -5.24 -7.49
N VAL A 9 19.79 -4.80 -6.24
CA VAL A 9 19.20 -5.47 -5.08
C VAL A 9 17.97 -4.71 -4.63
N VAL A 10 16.85 -5.42 -4.48
CA VAL A 10 15.59 -4.90 -3.92
C VAL A 10 15.44 -5.44 -2.50
N ILE A 11 15.52 -4.55 -1.51
CA ILE A 11 15.38 -4.88 -0.10
C ILE A 11 13.93 -4.63 0.32
N GLY A 12 13.22 -5.72 0.61
CA GLY A 12 11.78 -5.75 0.81
C GLY A 12 11.03 -6.09 -0.49
N ALA A 13 10.58 -7.35 -0.60
CA ALA A 13 9.79 -7.85 -1.73
C ALA A 13 8.28 -7.78 -1.44
N GLY A 14 7.85 -6.73 -0.74
CA GLY A 14 6.45 -6.39 -0.48
C GLY A 14 5.75 -5.81 -1.71
N SER A 15 4.70 -5.01 -1.49
CA SER A 15 3.89 -4.45 -2.58
C SER A 15 4.71 -3.67 -3.61
N VAL A 16 5.49 -2.69 -3.16
CA VAL A 16 6.27 -1.84 -4.08
C VAL A 16 7.50 -2.57 -4.61
N GLY A 17 8.22 -3.30 -3.75
CA GLY A 17 9.43 -4.01 -4.17
C GLY A 17 9.17 -5.11 -5.19
N SER A 18 8.06 -5.86 -5.09
CA SER A 18 7.69 -6.86 -6.09
C SER A 18 7.33 -6.22 -7.44
N MET A 19 6.57 -5.11 -7.43
CA MET A 19 6.22 -4.38 -8.65
C MET A 19 7.46 -3.76 -9.31
N ALA A 20 8.38 -3.20 -8.51
CA ALA A 20 9.66 -2.70 -9.02
C ALA A 20 10.52 -3.82 -9.62
N SER A 21 10.59 -4.97 -8.96
CA SER A 21 11.32 -6.14 -9.45
C SER A 21 10.78 -6.64 -10.80
N TRP A 22 9.44 -6.68 -10.95
CA TRP A 22 8.79 -7.00 -12.22
C TRP A 22 9.20 -6.01 -13.32
N GLN A 23 9.13 -4.72 -13.05
CA GLN A 23 9.46 -3.66 -14.00
C GLN A 23 10.95 -3.63 -14.36
N LEU A 24 11.84 -3.85 -13.39
CA LEU A 24 13.29 -3.91 -13.62
C LEU A 24 13.69 -5.14 -14.45
N ALA A 25 13.13 -6.31 -14.11
CA ALA A 25 13.38 -7.54 -14.87
C ALA A 25 12.80 -7.44 -16.30
N ALA A 26 11.67 -6.75 -16.49
CA ALA A 26 11.10 -6.48 -17.81
C ALA A 26 12.04 -5.63 -18.70
N ARG A 27 12.89 -4.80 -18.09
CA ARG A 27 13.92 -3.99 -18.76
C ARG A 27 15.25 -4.73 -18.95
N GLY A 28 15.30 -6.03 -18.64
CA GLY A 28 16.48 -6.88 -18.79
C GLY A 28 17.55 -6.74 -17.71
N LEU A 29 17.25 -6.08 -16.60
CA LEU A 29 18.16 -5.97 -15.46
C LEU A 29 18.13 -7.27 -14.63
N ARG A 30 19.30 -7.72 -14.18
CA ARG A 30 19.40 -8.79 -13.20
C ARG A 30 19.00 -8.24 -11.82
N VAL A 31 17.99 -8.84 -11.21
CA VAL A 31 17.41 -8.39 -9.95
C VAL A 31 17.51 -9.49 -8.90
N VAL A 32 17.96 -9.14 -7.70
CA VAL A 32 17.84 -9.99 -6.52
C VAL A 32 16.95 -9.28 -5.51
N GLY A 33 15.75 -9.83 -5.27
CA GLY A 33 14.83 -9.40 -4.22
C GLY A 33 15.15 -10.12 -2.91
N ILE A 34 15.28 -9.39 -1.81
CA ILE A 34 15.54 -9.94 -0.48
C ILE A 34 14.42 -9.54 0.45
N ASP A 35 13.85 -10.50 1.19
CA ASP A 35 12.85 -10.23 2.21
C ASP A 35 13.11 -11.02 3.48
N ARG A 36 12.83 -10.40 4.62
CA ARG A 36 12.94 -11.00 5.94
C ARG A 36 11.98 -12.17 6.13
N PHE A 37 10.88 -12.20 5.39
CA PHE A 37 9.83 -13.21 5.45
C PHE A 37 9.69 -13.95 4.12
N THR A 38 8.75 -14.89 4.07
CA THR A 38 8.36 -15.54 2.82
C THR A 38 7.84 -14.52 1.79
N ILE A 39 7.95 -14.83 0.50
CA ILE A 39 7.51 -13.96 -0.59
C ILE A 39 6.49 -14.74 -1.45
N PRO A 40 5.23 -14.32 -1.51
CA PRO A 40 4.54 -13.29 -0.71
C PRO A 40 4.51 -13.66 0.78
N GLY A 41 4.45 -12.67 1.66
CA GLY A 41 4.54 -12.85 3.11
C GLY A 41 3.28 -12.43 3.87
N PRO A 42 2.86 -13.22 4.89
CA PRO A 42 1.66 -12.94 5.67
C PRO A 42 1.81 -11.72 6.60
N PHE A 43 3.04 -11.25 6.83
CA PHE A 43 3.33 -10.12 7.73
C PHE A 43 3.47 -8.79 6.98
N SER A 44 3.19 -8.77 5.69
CA SER A 44 3.30 -7.57 4.87
C SER A 44 2.06 -6.68 4.99
N ALA A 45 2.22 -5.38 4.80
CA ALA A 45 1.12 -4.41 4.82
C ALA A 45 -0.01 -4.72 3.81
N TYR A 46 0.26 -5.52 2.79
CA TYR A 46 -0.73 -5.95 1.79
C TYR A 46 -1.50 -7.22 2.19
N ALA A 47 -1.14 -7.92 3.26
CA ALA A 47 -1.82 -9.15 3.69
C ALA A 47 -3.32 -8.94 3.94
N GLY A 48 -4.13 -9.98 3.76
CA GLY A 48 -5.57 -9.95 3.99
C GLY A 48 -6.38 -9.69 2.72
N GLU A 49 -6.03 -10.34 1.62
CA GLU A 49 -6.83 -10.61 0.43
C GLU A 49 -7.00 -9.45 -0.56
N SER A 50 -7.47 -8.27 -0.10
CA SER A 50 -7.87 -7.17 -0.99
C SER A 50 -7.51 -5.80 -0.43
N ARG A 51 -7.36 -4.80 -1.32
CA ARG A 51 -7.16 -3.38 -0.99
C ARG A 51 -8.02 -2.50 -1.90
N VAL A 52 -8.57 -1.44 -1.33
CA VAL A 52 -9.39 -0.47 -2.08
C VAL A 52 -8.56 0.17 -3.18
N PHE A 53 -9.14 0.28 -4.37
CA PHE A 53 -8.69 1.14 -5.46
C PHE A 53 -9.77 2.19 -5.73
N ARG A 54 -9.43 3.47 -5.69
CA ARG A 54 -10.37 4.57 -5.96
C ARG A 54 -9.66 5.66 -6.75
N MET A 55 -10.41 6.33 -7.64
CA MET A 55 -9.91 7.45 -8.44
C MET A 55 -10.24 8.79 -7.78
N VAL A 56 -11.43 8.92 -7.19
CA VAL A 56 -11.82 10.12 -6.41
C VAL A 56 -11.17 10.01 -5.04
N TYR A 57 -10.21 10.92 -4.78
CA TYR A 57 -9.22 10.74 -3.72
C TYR A 57 -9.14 11.96 -2.80
N ALA A 58 -9.43 11.79 -1.51
CA ALA A 58 -9.46 12.86 -0.52
C ALA A 58 -8.08 13.40 -0.17
N GLU A 59 -7.06 12.55 -0.21
CA GLU A 59 -5.67 12.85 0.16
C GLU A 59 -4.97 13.80 -0.82
N GLY A 60 -5.64 14.12 -1.93
CA GLY A 60 -5.23 15.21 -2.82
C GLY A 60 -5.13 14.84 -4.30
N GLY A 61 -5.48 15.78 -5.15
CA GLY A 61 -5.49 15.61 -6.61
C GLY A 61 -4.09 15.38 -7.23
N HIS A 62 -3.00 15.67 -6.51
CA HIS A 62 -1.64 15.40 -6.97
C HIS A 62 -1.33 13.89 -7.09
N TYR A 63 -2.07 13.02 -6.40
CA TYR A 63 -1.97 11.57 -6.57
C TYR A 63 -2.66 11.06 -7.85
N THR A 64 -3.52 11.84 -8.49
CA THR A 64 -4.30 11.36 -9.66
C THR A 64 -3.42 10.80 -10.80
N PRO A 65 -2.28 11.41 -11.19
CA PRO A 65 -1.41 10.82 -12.22
C PRO A 65 -0.85 9.46 -11.82
N LEU A 66 -0.49 9.28 -10.54
CA LEU A 66 -0.03 7.98 -10.02
C LEU A 66 -1.16 6.94 -10.02
N LEU A 67 -2.39 7.32 -9.68
CA LEU A 67 -3.55 6.43 -9.69
C LEU A 67 -3.92 6.00 -11.13
N GLN A 68 -3.88 6.93 -12.08
CA GLN A 68 -4.11 6.62 -13.50
C GLN A 68 -3.06 5.66 -14.04
N ARG A 69 -1.77 5.96 -13.83
CA ARG A 69 -0.67 5.06 -14.20
C ARG A 69 -0.79 3.71 -13.48
N ALA A 70 -1.20 3.70 -12.22
CA ALA A 70 -1.40 2.46 -11.47
C ALA A 70 -2.49 1.59 -12.08
N ARG A 71 -3.63 2.18 -12.47
CA ARG A 71 -4.72 1.46 -13.13
C ARG A 71 -4.23 0.76 -14.40
N ASP A 72 -3.50 1.48 -15.24
CA ASP A 72 -3.00 0.95 -16.50
C ASP A 72 -1.99 -0.19 -16.25
N LEU A 73 -1.08 -0.02 -15.30
CA LEU A 73 -0.12 -1.05 -14.91
C LEU A 73 -0.76 -2.27 -14.23
N TRP A 74 -1.86 -2.09 -13.47
CA TRP A 74 -2.63 -3.23 -12.97
C TRP A 74 -3.21 -4.05 -14.12
N ARG A 75 -3.74 -3.40 -15.17
CA ARG A 75 -4.24 -4.08 -16.38
C ARG A 75 -3.14 -4.76 -17.17
N GLU A 76 -1.97 -4.14 -17.27
CA GLU A 76 -0.78 -4.76 -17.88
C GLU A 76 -0.37 -6.04 -17.11
N LEU A 77 -0.32 -5.96 -15.78
CA LEU A 77 0.00 -7.12 -14.94
C LEU A 77 -1.03 -8.25 -15.12
N GLU A 78 -2.33 -7.92 -15.15
CA GLU A 78 -3.40 -8.89 -15.44
C GLU A 78 -3.20 -9.59 -16.77
N ALA A 79 -2.94 -8.83 -17.82
CA ALA A 79 -2.71 -9.38 -19.16
C ALA A 79 -1.48 -10.29 -19.19
N ALA A 80 -0.40 -9.89 -18.50
CA ALA A 80 0.84 -10.66 -18.46
C ALA A 80 0.72 -11.96 -17.66
N CYS A 81 -0.06 -11.99 -16.58
CA CYS A 81 -0.20 -13.18 -15.72
C CYS A 81 -1.48 -14.00 -16.01
N GLY A 82 -2.34 -13.54 -16.92
CA GLY A 82 -3.57 -14.26 -17.32
C GLY A 82 -4.63 -14.35 -16.22
N THR A 83 -4.60 -13.44 -15.21
CA THR A 83 -5.58 -13.47 -14.13
C THR A 83 -6.06 -12.07 -13.75
N ALA A 84 -7.33 -11.94 -13.39
CA ALA A 84 -7.89 -10.67 -12.96
C ALA A 84 -7.41 -10.31 -11.55
N LEU A 85 -6.89 -9.08 -11.40
CA LEU A 85 -6.36 -8.54 -10.15
C LEU A 85 -7.13 -7.31 -9.69
N LEU A 86 -7.37 -6.34 -10.58
CA LEU A 86 -8.16 -5.15 -10.32
C LEU A 86 -9.64 -5.40 -10.69
N LYS A 87 -10.49 -5.50 -9.70
CA LYS A 87 -11.94 -5.63 -9.83
C LYS A 87 -12.58 -4.25 -9.83
N THR A 88 -12.99 -3.76 -10.99
CA THR A 88 -13.67 -2.47 -11.13
C THR A 88 -15.16 -2.65 -10.81
N THR A 89 -15.47 -2.69 -9.52
CA THR A 89 -16.86 -2.83 -9.01
C THR A 89 -17.49 -1.48 -8.70
N GLY A 90 -16.72 -0.40 -8.80
CA GLY A 90 -17.04 0.90 -8.25
C GLY A 90 -16.72 0.98 -6.76
N VAL A 91 -16.61 2.22 -6.28
CA VAL A 91 -16.52 2.55 -4.86
C VAL A 91 -17.67 3.47 -4.52
N VAL A 92 -18.31 3.26 -3.37
CA VAL A 92 -19.26 4.22 -2.79
C VAL A 92 -18.71 4.73 -1.48
N THR A 93 -18.61 6.05 -1.35
CA THR A 93 -18.28 6.71 -0.07
C THR A 93 -19.56 7.30 0.51
N ILE A 94 -19.97 6.80 1.67
CA ILE A 94 -21.14 7.25 2.42
C ILE A 94 -20.64 8.10 3.57
N MET A 95 -21.10 9.34 3.66
CA MET A 95 -20.62 10.29 4.67
C MET A 95 -21.72 11.26 5.10
N ASP A 96 -21.53 11.92 6.23
CA ASP A 96 -22.37 13.07 6.62
C ASP A 96 -22.22 14.18 5.56
N HIS A 97 -23.30 14.86 5.22
CA HIS A 97 -23.27 15.94 4.22
C HIS A 97 -22.24 17.04 4.54
N ASP A 98 -22.06 17.34 5.81
CA ASP A 98 -21.14 18.35 6.33
C ASP A 98 -19.77 17.79 6.75
N HIS A 99 -19.45 16.54 6.35
CA HIS A 99 -18.13 15.97 6.60
C HIS A 99 -17.03 16.76 5.87
N PRO A 100 -15.89 17.06 6.52
CA PRO A 100 -14.81 17.85 5.91
C PRO A 100 -14.34 17.30 4.56
N ASP A 101 -14.23 15.98 4.42
CA ASP A 101 -13.78 15.32 3.20
C ASP A 101 -14.79 15.46 2.04
N HIS A 102 -16.06 15.74 2.31
CA HIS A 102 -17.08 15.86 1.25
C HIS A 102 -16.67 16.92 0.22
N ALA A 103 -16.39 18.14 0.69
CA ALA A 103 -15.97 19.24 -0.19
C ALA A 103 -14.62 18.94 -0.88
N ALA A 104 -13.69 18.29 -0.18
CA ALA A 104 -12.38 17.91 -0.72
C ALA A 104 -12.50 16.88 -1.85
N LEU A 105 -13.32 15.83 -1.67
CA LEU A 105 -13.58 14.82 -2.69
C LEU A 105 -14.25 15.40 -3.93
N LEU A 106 -15.28 16.27 -3.76
CA LEU A 106 -15.94 16.93 -4.87
C LEU A 106 -14.98 17.82 -5.67
N ARG A 107 -14.15 18.58 -4.97
CA ARG A 107 -13.14 19.43 -5.60
C ARG A 107 -12.12 18.60 -6.37
N ALA A 108 -11.52 17.58 -5.74
CA ALA A 108 -10.54 16.70 -6.37
C ALA A 108 -11.12 16.02 -7.62
N GLY A 109 -12.35 15.52 -7.56
CA GLY A 109 -13.03 14.91 -8.71
C GLY A 109 -13.24 15.88 -9.87
N ARG A 110 -13.73 17.09 -9.59
CA ARG A 110 -14.02 18.13 -10.61
C ARG A 110 -12.73 18.68 -11.25
N GLU A 111 -11.74 19.04 -10.43
CA GLU A 111 -10.47 19.61 -10.91
C GLU A 111 -9.69 18.64 -11.82
N ARG A 112 -9.89 17.34 -11.62
CA ARG A 112 -9.23 16.29 -12.42
C ARG A 112 -10.11 15.67 -13.49
N GLY A 113 -11.34 16.15 -13.68
CA GLY A 113 -12.27 15.64 -14.68
C GLY A 113 -12.65 14.17 -14.48
N LEU A 114 -12.66 13.70 -13.22
CA LEU A 114 -12.99 12.30 -12.90
C LEU A 114 -14.50 12.10 -12.97
N ALA A 115 -14.91 10.91 -13.38
CA ALA A 115 -16.31 10.50 -13.34
C ALA A 115 -16.72 10.19 -11.89
N PHE A 116 -17.74 10.88 -11.40
CA PHE A 116 -18.37 10.56 -10.12
C PHE A 116 -19.81 11.10 -10.07
N GLU A 117 -20.61 10.53 -9.19
CA GLU A 117 -21.97 10.95 -8.94
C GLU A 117 -22.20 11.09 -7.43
N VAL A 118 -22.98 12.08 -7.02
CA VAL A 118 -23.39 12.25 -5.63
C VAL A 118 -24.91 12.19 -5.54
N VAL A 119 -25.40 11.33 -4.67
CA VAL A 119 -26.82 11.21 -4.37
C VAL A 119 -27.04 11.28 -2.85
N SER A 120 -28.24 11.64 -2.45
CA SER A 120 -28.60 11.77 -1.03
C SER A 120 -30.01 11.24 -0.76
N GLY A 121 -30.38 11.12 0.51
CA GLY A 121 -31.71 10.81 0.97
C GLY A 121 -32.27 9.49 0.42
N GLU A 122 -33.47 9.52 -0.12
CA GLU A 122 -34.19 8.34 -0.61
C GLU A 122 -33.47 7.64 -1.77
N GLU A 123 -32.87 8.39 -2.68
CA GLU A 123 -32.12 7.84 -3.79
C GLU A 123 -30.91 7.03 -3.32
N ALA A 124 -30.17 7.53 -2.32
CA ALA A 124 -29.05 6.79 -1.73
C ALA A 124 -29.54 5.49 -1.06
N ARG A 125 -30.65 5.54 -0.29
CA ARG A 125 -31.24 4.34 0.33
C ARG A 125 -31.68 3.31 -0.71
N ARG A 126 -32.30 3.76 -1.80
CA ARG A 126 -32.75 2.87 -2.87
C ARG A 126 -31.59 2.16 -3.57
N ARG A 127 -30.46 2.86 -3.76
CA ARG A 127 -29.26 2.31 -4.42
C ARG A 127 -28.41 1.44 -3.51
N LEU A 128 -28.53 1.59 -2.19
CA LEU A 128 -27.69 0.93 -1.19
C LEU A 128 -28.54 0.20 -0.14
N PRO A 129 -29.41 -0.74 -0.53
CA PRO A 129 -30.33 -1.44 0.40
C PRO A 129 -29.58 -2.27 1.45
N GLN A 130 -28.33 -2.65 1.19
CA GLN A 130 -27.46 -3.39 2.10
C GLN A 130 -26.81 -2.48 3.18
N HIS A 131 -27.02 -1.16 3.10
CA HIS A 131 -26.48 -0.18 4.04
C HIS A 131 -27.59 0.59 4.74
N LEU A 132 -27.39 0.87 6.03
CA LEU A 132 -28.16 1.91 6.68
C LEU A 132 -27.68 3.28 6.22
N VAL A 133 -28.44 3.96 5.36
CA VAL A 133 -28.22 5.35 4.94
C VAL A 133 -29.13 6.23 5.78
N ARG A 134 -28.55 7.11 6.61
CA ARG A 134 -29.28 8.02 7.52
C ARG A 134 -29.85 9.22 6.76
N GLU A 135 -30.76 9.93 7.41
CA GLU A 135 -31.10 11.27 6.98
C GLU A 135 -29.89 12.20 7.12
N GLY A 136 -29.58 12.96 6.06
CA GLY A 136 -28.39 13.80 6.01
C GLY A 136 -27.13 13.10 5.48
N ASP A 137 -27.12 11.78 5.31
CA ASP A 137 -26.03 11.10 4.60
C ASP A 137 -26.06 11.44 3.09
N VAL A 138 -24.88 11.57 2.52
CA VAL A 138 -24.65 11.60 1.07
C VAL A 138 -23.82 10.41 0.65
N ALA A 139 -24.03 9.92 -0.56
CA ALA A 139 -23.29 8.85 -1.16
C ALA A 139 -22.59 9.32 -2.45
N LEU A 140 -21.25 9.28 -2.46
CA LEU A 140 -20.45 9.57 -3.63
C LEU A 140 -20.07 8.26 -4.30
N PHE A 141 -20.44 8.10 -5.55
CA PHE A 141 -20.12 6.95 -6.38
C PHE A 141 -18.93 7.26 -7.28
N ASP A 142 -17.87 6.46 -7.19
CA ASP A 142 -16.70 6.44 -8.08
C ASP A 142 -16.80 5.18 -8.97
N PRO A 143 -17.26 5.30 -10.23
CA PRO A 143 -17.47 4.13 -11.09
C PRO A 143 -16.18 3.47 -11.57
N GLU A 144 -15.07 4.20 -11.57
CA GLU A 144 -13.75 3.68 -11.96
C GLU A 144 -12.99 3.02 -10.81
N GLY A 145 -13.52 3.10 -9.59
CA GLY A 145 -12.97 2.48 -8.41
C GLY A 145 -13.28 0.98 -8.31
N GLY A 146 -12.86 0.39 -7.21
CA GLY A 146 -13.04 -1.04 -6.90
C GLY A 146 -11.99 -1.54 -5.93
N TYR A 147 -11.44 -2.73 -6.17
CA TYR A 147 -10.39 -3.29 -5.32
C TYR A 147 -9.38 -4.13 -6.10
N VAL A 148 -8.18 -4.22 -5.55
CA VAL A 148 -7.11 -5.09 -6.05
C VAL A 148 -6.98 -6.31 -5.13
N LEU A 149 -6.88 -7.50 -5.70
CA LEU A 149 -6.52 -8.74 -4.99
C LEU A 149 -5.03 -8.71 -4.65
N SER A 150 -4.72 -8.20 -3.46
CA SER A 150 -3.40 -7.72 -3.09
C SER A 150 -2.33 -8.82 -3.06
N GLU A 151 -2.60 -9.94 -2.40
CA GLU A 151 -1.65 -11.05 -2.30
C GLU A 151 -1.42 -11.70 -3.66
N ARG A 152 -2.49 -11.85 -4.45
CA ARG A 152 -2.41 -12.37 -5.81
C ARG A 152 -1.60 -11.47 -6.73
N ALA A 153 -1.77 -10.15 -6.62
CA ALA A 153 -1.01 -9.18 -7.40
C ALA A 153 0.49 -9.24 -7.11
N VAL A 154 0.87 -9.32 -5.84
CA VAL A 154 2.27 -9.49 -5.44
C VAL A 154 2.83 -10.81 -5.95
N PHE A 155 2.09 -11.91 -5.80
CA PHE A 155 2.49 -13.21 -6.34
C PHE A 155 2.72 -13.16 -7.85
N CYS A 156 1.81 -12.58 -8.62
CA CYS A 156 1.93 -12.41 -10.07
C CYS A 156 3.17 -11.61 -10.46
N ALA A 157 3.43 -10.48 -9.79
CA ALA A 157 4.60 -9.66 -10.06
C ALA A 157 5.91 -10.41 -9.80
N VAL A 158 5.99 -11.16 -8.69
CA VAL A 158 7.15 -12.00 -8.35
C VAL A 158 7.35 -13.10 -9.41
N GLN A 159 6.30 -13.82 -9.79
CA GLN A 159 6.39 -14.87 -10.80
C GLN A 159 6.86 -14.33 -12.15
N LEU A 160 6.31 -13.20 -12.61
CA LEU A 160 6.73 -12.59 -13.86
C LEU A 160 8.16 -12.07 -13.83
N ALA A 161 8.61 -11.53 -12.68
CA ALA A 161 10.00 -11.15 -12.49
C ALA A 161 10.93 -12.38 -12.57
N GLN A 162 10.57 -13.48 -11.91
CA GLN A 162 11.33 -14.75 -11.94
C GLN A 162 11.41 -15.35 -13.34
N HIS A 163 10.31 -15.35 -14.09
CA HIS A 163 10.31 -15.81 -15.49
C HIS A 163 11.25 -14.98 -16.38
N ARG A 164 11.58 -13.75 -15.97
CA ARG A 164 12.54 -12.86 -16.65
C ARG A 164 13.92 -12.86 -16.01
N GLY A 165 14.21 -13.84 -15.13
CA GLY A 165 15.54 -14.07 -14.56
C GLY A 165 15.82 -13.40 -13.22
N ALA A 166 14.83 -12.73 -12.59
CA ALA A 166 15.00 -12.25 -11.23
C ALA A 166 15.06 -13.41 -10.22
N SER A 167 15.80 -13.22 -9.14
CA SER A 167 15.86 -14.15 -8.02
C SER A 167 15.27 -13.52 -6.78
N PHE A 168 14.63 -14.33 -5.93
CA PHE A 168 14.08 -13.86 -4.67
C PHE A 168 14.56 -14.73 -3.51
N LEU A 169 15.13 -14.07 -2.50
CA LEU A 169 15.65 -14.65 -1.28
C LEU A 169 14.70 -14.29 -0.12
N GLY A 170 13.73 -15.14 0.12
CA GLY A 170 12.82 -15.03 1.27
C GLY A 170 13.43 -15.63 2.54
N ASN A 171 12.93 -15.22 3.72
CA ASN A 171 13.44 -15.61 5.03
C ASN A 171 14.93 -15.29 5.19
N ARG A 172 15.33 -14.09 4.77
CA ARG A 172 16.72 -13.59 4.86
C ARG A 172 16.75 -12.29 5.67
N LYS A 173 17.42 -12.34 6.81
CA LYS A 173 17.68 -11.15 7.60
C LYS A 173 18.91 -10.45 7.06
N ILE A 174 18.79 -9.18 6.69
CA ILE A 174 19.97 -8.37 6.35
C ILE A 174 20.74 -8.07 7.62
N THR A 175 22.05 -8.29 7.57
CA THR A 175 22.97 -8.11 8.71
C THR A 175 23.96 -6.99 8.49
N ALA A 176 24.23 -6.62 7.23
CA ALA A 176 25.09 -5.50 6.90
C ALA A 176 24.75 -4.92 5.52
N LEU A 177 24.95 -3.62 5.39
CA LEU A 177 24.91 -2.88 4.14
C LEU A 177 26.18 -2.01 4.06
N GLU A 178 27.06 -2.28 3.12
CA GLU A 178 28.37 -1.64 3.02
C GLU A 178 28.62 -1.10 1.61
N ARG A 179 29.22 0.08 1.53
CA ARG A 179 29.69 0.62 0.25
C ARG A 179 31.10 0.11 -0.05
N GLN A 180 31.27 -0.52 -1.20
CA GLN A 180 32.55 -1.03 -1.69
C GLN A 180 32.84 -0.46 -3.08
N GLY A 181 33.57 0.62 -3.14
CA GLY A 181 33.84 1.36 -4.37
C GLY A 181 32.54 1.91 -4.98
N ASP A 182 32.23 1.49 -6.19
CA ASP A 182 30.99 1.86 -6.92
C ASP A 182 29.81 0.94 -6.66
N ARG A 183 29.96 -0.08 -5.80
CA ARG A 183 28.94 -1.09 -5.50
C ARG A 183 28.55 -1.12 -4.03
N TRP A 184 27.39 -1.66 -3.77
CA TRP A 184 26.88 -1.99 -2.45
C TRP A 184 27.04 -3.49 -2.21
N LEU A 185 27.55 -3.88 -1.06
CA LEU A 185 27.52 -5.24 -0.54
C LEU A 185 26.41 -5.36 0.47
N VAL A 186 25.45 -6.21 0.17
CA VAL A 186 24.32 -6.55 1.06
C VAL A 186 24.62 -7.93 1.64
N ARG A 187 24.83 -8.01 2.96
CA ARG A 187 24.97 -9.28 3.68
C ARG A 187 23.68 -9.68 4.31
N THR A 188 23.35 -10.93 4.15
CA THR A 188 22.28 -11.57 4.90
C THR A 188 22.87 -12.54 5.93
N ASP A 189 22.03 -13.17 6.71
CA ASP A 189 22.43 -14.26 7.61
C ASP A 189 22.90 -15.53 6.86
N GLN A 190 22.75 -15.58 5.53
CA GLN A 190 23.10 -16.78 4.74
C GLN A 190 23.93 -16.48 3.47
N GLU A 191 23.69 -15.36 2.79
CA GLU A 191 24.35 -15.01 1.52
C GLU A 191 24.89 -13.57 1.53
N GLU A 192 25.75 -13.29 0.55
CA GLU A 192 26.22 -11.96 0.21
C GLU A 192 25.82 -11.61 -1.23
N VAL A 193 25.24 -10.45 -1.44
CA VAL A 193 24.83 -9.96 -2.76
C VAL A 193 25.43 -8.59 -3.01
N ARG A 194 26.02 -8.40 -4.20
CA ARG A 194 26.67 -7.13 -4.57
C ARG A 194 26.04 -6.52 -5.80
N ALA A 195 25.70 -5.23 -5.73
CA ALA A 195 25.07 -4.49 -6.82
C ALA A 195 25.48 -3.01 -6.84
N PRO A 196 25.51 -2.35 -8.01
CA PRO A 196 25.72 -0.90 -8.08
C PRO A 196 24.51 -0.10 -7.60
N ARG A 197 23.31 -0.68 -7.58
CA ARG A 197 22.03 -0.01 -7.28
C ARG A 197 21.20 -0.78 -6.29
N LEU A 198 20.54 -0.05 -5.39
CA LEU A 198 19.63 -0.62 -4.40
C LEU A 198 18.26 0.05 -4.46
N LEU A 199 17.22 -0.72 -4.21
CA LEU A 199 15.90 -0.23 -3.83
C LEU A 199 15.62 -0.63 -2.38
N LEU A 200 15.38 0.35 -1.52
CA LEU A 200 14.93 0.13 -0.14
C LEU A 200 13.39 0.25 -0.10
N ALA A 201 12.69 -0.88 -0.10
CA ALA A 201 11.24 -0.99 -0.04
C ALA A 201 10.79 -1.74 1.23
N THR A 202 11.41 -1.41 2.36
CA THR A 202 11.39 -2.15 3.61
C THR A 202 10.07 -2.03 4.40
N GLY A 203 9.09 -1.26 3.89
CA GLY A 203 7.77 -1.12 4.51
C GLY A 203 7.86 -0.67 5.97
N THR A 204 7.25 -1.43 6.89
CA THR A 204 7.29 -1.13 8.33
C THR A 204 8.70 -1.23 8.95
N GLY A 205 9.65 -1.84 8.27
CA GLY A 205 11.06 -1.88 8.68
C GLY A 205 11.84 -0.59 8.43
N ALA A 206 11.23 0.44 7.82
CA ALA A 206 11.92 1.66 7.43
C ALA A 206 12.14 2.69 8.56
N GLY A 207 11.84 2.35 9.81
CA GLY A 207 12.02 3.27 10.94
C GLY A 207 13.42 3.87 11.04
N PRO A 208 14.51 3.08 11.04
CA PRO A 208 15.87 3.61 11.08
C PRO A 208 16.21 4.50 9.87
N LEU A 209 15.74 4.14 8.68
CA LEU A 209 15.91 4.95 7.47
C LEU A 209 15.21 6.31 7.59
N CYS A 210 13.99 6.34 8.10
CA CYS A 210 13.26 7.59 8.36
C CYS A 210 13.95 8.45 9.41
N ALA A 211 14.48 7.82 10.48
CA ALA A 211 15.26 8.53 11.50
C ALA A 211 16.52 9.19 10.91
N ALA A 212 17.22 8.52 10.00
CA ALA A 212 18.38 9.09 9.30
C ALA A 212 18.00 10.28 8.39
N LEU A 213 16.76 10.37 7.95
CA LEU A 213 16.20 11.50 7.21
C LEU A 213 15.65 12.60 8.14
N GLY A 214 15.74 12.46 9.45
CA GLY A 214 15.24 13.42 10.42
C GLY A 214 13.72 13.35 10.65
N THR A 215 13.08 12.22 10.31
CA THR A 215 11.65 12.02 10.50
C THR A 215 11.35 10.71 11.22
N HIS A 216 10.11 10.53 11.67
CA HIS A 216 9.63 9.32 12.31
C HIS A 216 8.75 8.51 11.37
N LEU A 217 8.80 7.18 11.50
CA LEU A 217 7.86 6.25 10.89
C LEU A 217 7.06 5.55 11.99
N ALA A 218 5.81 5.94 12.17
CA ALA A 218 4.89 5.25 13.05
C ALA A 218 4.42 3.94 12.39
N VAL A 219 4.55 2.82 13.10
CA VAL A 219 4.05 1.53 12.63
C VAL A 219 2.72 1.23 13.31
N LEU A 220 1.64 1.36 12.53
CA LEU A 220 0.28 1.25 13.05
C LEU A 220 -0.36 -0.06 12.59
N PRO A 221 -0.83 -0.90 13.53
CA PRO A 221 -1.58 -2.10 13.21
C PRO A 221 -2.93 -1.79 12.58
N GLN A 222 -3.36 -2.66 11.67
CA GLN A 222 -4.66 -2.66 11.04
C GLN A 222 -5.33 -4.02 11.24
N VAL A 223 -6.52 -4.04 11.82
CA VAL A 223 -7.31 -5.25 12.03
C VAL A 223 -8.32 -5.40 10.90
N LEU A 224 -8.18 -6.47 10.15
CA LEU A 224 -9.08 -6.84 9.06
C LEU A 224 -9.97 -7.98 9.54
N THR A 225 -11.28 -7.85 9.31
CA THR A 225 -12.28 -8.81 9.79
C THR A 225 -13.17 -9.29 8.65
N TRP A 226 -13.69 -10.51 8.74
CA TRP A 226 -14.65 -11.09 7.80
C TRP A 226 -15.91 -11.48 8.56
N PHE A 227 -17.04 -10.93 8.14
CA PHE A 227 -18.36 -11.15 8.74
C PHE A 227 -19.22 -12.05 7.85
N PRO A 228 -19.94 -13.05 8.42
CA PRO A 228 -20.84 -13.87 7.65
C PRO A 228 -21.99 -13.05 7.06
N ILE A 229 -22.40 -13.40 5.85
CA ILE A 229 -23.54 -12.82 5.17
C ILE A 229 -24.80 -13.56 5.67
N ALA A 230 -25.71 -12.82 6.33
CA ALA A 230 -26.98 -13.33 6.82
C ALA A 230 -28.05 -13.38 5.72
N ASP A 231 -28.02 -12.41 4.80
CA ASP A 231 -28.93 -12.33 3.67
C ASP A 231 -28.15 -12.29 2.34
N PRO A 232 -27.87 -13.46 1.74
CA PRO A 232 -27.19 -13.53 0.45
C PRO A 232 -27.94 -12.79 -0.67
N GLY A 233 -29.27 -12.62 -0.58
CA GLY A 233 -30.07 -11.94 -1.59
C GLY A 233 -29.72 -10.46 -1.71
N LEU A 234 -29.33 -9.81 -0.63
CA LEU A 234 -28.85 -8.41 -0.62
C LEU A 234 -27.42 -8.27 -1.13
N HIS A 235 -26.62 -9.35 -1.10
CA HIS A 235 -25.21 -9.34 -1.49
C HIS A 235 -24.92 -10.01 -2.83
N GLN A 236 -25.87 -10.66 -3.45
CA GLN A 236 -25.74 -11.27 -4.79
C GLN A 236 -26.11 -10.32 -5.93
N SER A 237 -26.52 -9.09 -5.64
CA SER A 237 -26.83 -8.14 -6.69
C SER A 237 -25.53 -7.77 -7.43
N GLN A 238 -25.58 -7.68 -8.75
CA GLN A 238 -24.46 -7.22 -9.61
C GLN A 238 -24.00 -5.78 -9.28
N GLN A 239 -24.51 -5.21 -8.20
CA GLN A 239 -24.26 -3.83 -7.75
C GLN A 239 -23.39 -3.75 -6.50
N GLU A 240 -22.87 -4.88 -6.00
CA GLU A 240 -21.92 -4.82 -4.88
C GLU A 240 -20.68 -4.01 -5.23
N ARG A 241 -20.45 -2.99 -4.45
CA ARG A 241 -19.30 -2.08 -4.56
C ARG A 241 -18.43 -2.18 -3.33
N VAL A 242 -17.17 -1.80 -3.47
CA VAL A 242 -16.40 -1.39 -2.30
C VAL A 242 -17.12 -0.20 -1.67
N PHE A 243 -17.30 -0.23 -0.36
CA PHE A 243 -17.87 0.90 0.36
C PHE A 243 -16.86 1.49 1.35
N ILE A 244 -16.98 2.78 1.59
CA ILE A 244 -16.28 3.51 2.63
C ILE A 244 -17.35 4.30 3.37
N ARG A 245 -17.47 4.08 4.68
CA ARG A 245 -18.29 4.95 5.54
C ARG A 245 -17.36 5.88 6.29
N SER A 246 -17.59 7.17 6.13
CA SER A 246 -16.86 8.25 6.78
C SER A 246 -17.86 9.18 7.44
N SER A 247 -18.36 8.81 8.61
CA SER A 247 -19.27 9.60 9.42
C SER A 247 -18.63 9.91 10.77
N ARG A 248 -19.16 10.90 11.48
CA ARG A 248 -18.62 11.35 12.78
C ARG A 248 -18.51 10.25 13.81
N ASP A 249 -19.41 9.28 13.77
CA ASP A 249 -19.51 8.17 14.72
C ASP A 249 -19.06 6.82 14.18
N ALA A 250 -18.73 6.72 12.87
CA ALA A 250 -18.32 5.47 12.26
C ALA A 250 -17.39 5.70 11.06
N GLN A 251 -16.19 5.11 11.13
CA GLN A 251 -15.19 5.18 10.08
C GLN A 251 -14.70 3.77 9.74
N PHE A 252 -15.27 3.18 8.69
CA PHE A 252 -14.92 1.83 8.27
C PHE A 252 -15.20 1.63 6.78
N TYR A 253 -14.62 0.59 6.24
CA TYR A 253 -14.78 0.25 4.83
C TYR A 253 -14.93 -1.26 4.66
N GLY A 254 -15.47 -1.67 3.52
CA GLY A 254 -15.62 -3.09 3.21
C GLY A 254 -15.64 -3.37 1.72
N PHE A 255 -15.61 -4.64 1.40
CA PHE A 255 -15.44 -5.15 0.05
C PHE A 255 -16.57 -6.10 -0.32
N PRO A 256 -16.93 -6.18 -1.60
CA PRO A 256 -17.78 -7.29 -2.08
C PRO A 256 -17.23 -8.63 -1.62
N SER A 257 -18.15 -9.56 -1.36
CA SER A 257 -17.75 -10.93 -1.02
C SER A 257 -16.95 -11.56 -2.16
N THR A 258 -15.84 -12.20 -1.83
CA THR A 258 -15.02 -12.96 -2.79
C THR A 258 -15.28 -14.46 -2.75
N ASP A 259 -15.88 -14.94 -1.67
CA ASP A 259 -16.21 -16.35 -1.42
C ASP A 259 -17.71 -16.66 -1.44
N GLY A 260 -18.57 -15.63 -1.48
CA GLY A 260 -20.02 -15.73 -1.44
C GLY A 260 -20.61 -15.94 -0.03
N TRP A 261 -19.76 -16.04 1.02
CA TRP A 261 -20.17 -16.35 2.39
C TRP A 261 -19.81 -15.28 3.39
N THR A 262 -18.70 -14.58 3.16
CA THR A 262 -18.19 -13.56 4.08
C THR A 262 -17.96 -12.25 3.35
N MET A 263 -18.15 -11.16 4.06
CA MET A 263 -17.76 -9.81 3.64
C MET A 263 -16.61 -9.33 4.49
N LYS A 264 -15.53 -8.89 3.85
CA LYS A 264 -14.42 -8.23 4.54
C LYS A 264 -14.80 -6.81 4.90
N VAL A 265 -14.66 -6.49 6.20
CA VAL A 265 -14.87 -5.15 6.76
C VAL A 265 -13.67 -4.78 7.61
N ALA A 266 -13.22 -3.54 7.54
CA ALA A 266 -12.12 -3.05 8.37
C ALA A 266 -12.41 -1.63 8.86
N ALA A 267 -12.04 -1.36 10.11
CA ALA A 267 -12.14 -0.03 10.67
C ALA A 267 -11.01 0.87 10.17
N SER A 268 -11.30 2.14 9.94
CA SER A 268 -10.30 3.18 9.72
C SER A 268 -9.92 3.81 11.06
N ILE A 269 -9.48 2.97 12.01
CA ILE A 269 -9.06 3.39 13.35
C ILE A 269 -7.58 3.12 13.49
N TYR A 270 -6.84 4.11 13.95
CA TYR A 270 -5.44 3.94 14.34
C TYR A 270 -5.39 3.23 15.69
N LEU A 271 -4.64 2.13 15.72
CA LEU A 271 -4.26 1.45 16.96
C LEU A 271 -2.94 2.03 17.47
N ASP A 272 -2.59 1.66 18.72
CA ASP A 272 -1.32 2.08 19.30
C ASP A 272 -0.14 1.63 18.44
N GLU A 273 0.86 2.51 18.32
CA GLU A 273 2.08 2.24 17.59
C GLU A 273 2.81 1.02 18.17
N VAL A 274 3.28 0.16 17.28
CA VAL A 274 4.08 -1.01 17.64
C VAL A 274 5.50 -0.91 17.11
N ALA A 275 6.42 -1.63 17.74
CA ALA A 275 7.78 -1.72 17.23
C ALA A 275 7.79 -2.28 15.79
N SER A 276 8.59 -1.70 14.92
CA SER A 276 8.69 -2.08 13.50
C SER A 276 9.03 -3.56 13.28
N THR A 277 9.67 -4.19 14.26
CA THR A 277 10.08 -5.60 14.26
C THR A 277 9.10 -6.53 14.97
N ALA A 278 8.05 -6.00 15.62
CA ALA A 278 7.09 -6.81 16.37
C ALA A 278 6.38 -7.84 15.47
N ARG A 279 6.57 -9.12 15.74
CA ARG A 279 5.85 -10.22 15.08
C ARG A 279 5.73 -11.40 16.04
N PRO A 280 4.54 -11.96 16.29
CA PRO A 280 3.26 -11.44 15.76
C PRO A 280 2.92 -10.08 16.36
N ILE A 281 2.07 -9.32 15.64
CA ILE A 281 1.57 -8.04 16.13
C ILE A 281 0.53 -8.32 17.22
N THR A 282 0.74 -7.76 18.40
CA THR A 282 -0.25 -7.79 19.49
C THR A 282 -1.23 -6.62 19.33
N TRP A 283 -2.48 -6.84 19.65
CA TRP A 283 -3.55 -5.85 19.60
C TRP A 283 -4.62 -6.18 20.63
N ASP A 284 -5.42 -5.18 21.00
CA ASP A 284 -6.49 -5.36 21.99
C ASP A 284 -7.77 -5.91 21.32
N PRO A 285 -8.26 -7.10 21.66
CA PRO A 285 -9.49 -7.65 21.08
C PRO A 285 -10.74 -6.77 21.26
N ARG A 286 -10.74 -5.84 22.21
CA ARG A 286 -11.84 -4.88 22.40
C ARG A 286 -12.07 -3.96 21.19
N HIS A 287 -11.09 -3.83 20.29
CA HIS A 287 -11.27 -3.16 19.01
C HIS A 287 -12.34 -3.82 18.13
N LEU A 288 -12.59 -5.12 18.30
CA LEU A 288 -13.68 -5.80 17.61
C LEU A 288 -15.05 -5.31 18.06
N ASP A 289 -15.21 -4.86 19.30
CA ASP A 289 -16.50 -4.40 19.83
C ASP A 289 -16.99 -3.18 19.05
N THR A 290 -16.07 -2.27 18.71
CA THR A 290 -16.38 -1.11 17.87
C THR A 290 -16.82 -1.55 16.46
N VAL A 291 -16.06 -2.46 15.82
CA VAL A 291 -16.37 -2.94 14.46
C VAL A 291 -17.68 -3.74 14.46
N ARG A 292 -17.91 -4.59 15.46
CA ARG A 292 -19.18 -5.33 15.66
C ARG A 292 -20.37 -4.38 15.76
N SER A 293 -20.23 -3.32 16.56
CA SER A 293 -21.24 -2.29 16.73
C SER A 293 -21.57 -1.59 15.41
N TRP A 294 -20.55 -1.22 14.65
CA TRP A 294 -20.74 -0.58 13.34
C TRP A 294 -21.37 -1.52 12.31
N VAL A 295 -20.91 -2.77 12.26
CA VAL A 295 -21.48 -3.79 11.35
C VAL A 295 -22.95 -4.02 11.71
N GLY A 296 -23.28 -4.24 12.99
CA GLY A 296 -24.66 -4.43 13.44
C GLY A 296 -25.59 -3.22 13.19
N THR A 297 -25.03 -2.02 13.19
CA THR A 297 -25.79 -0.79 12.93
C THR A 297 -25.96 -0.51 11.44
N PHE A 298 -24.89 -0.58 10.66
CA PHE A 298 -24.85 -0.03 9.31
C PHE A 298 -24.94 -1.08 8.20
N LEU A 299 -24.76 -2.37 8.51
CA LEU A 299 -24.74 -3.47 7.54
C LEU A 299 -25.73 -4.59 7.97
N PRO A 300 -27.04 -4.31 7.91
CA PRO A 300 -28.05 -5.23 8.48
C PRO A 300 -28.10 -6.61 7.86
N ALA A 301 -27.49 -6.81 6.67
CA ALA A 301 -27.39 -8.08 6.00
C ALA A 301 -26.21 -8.94 6.46
N LEU A 302 -25.40 -8.48 7.43
CA LEU A 302 -24.29 -9.23 8.01
C LEU A 302 -24.59 -9.69 9.44
N ILE A 303 -24.04 -10.82 9.81
CA ILE A 303 -23.98 -11.24 11.23
C ILE A 303 -22.82 -10.48 11.89
N PRO A 304 -23.07 -9.67 12.95
CA PRO A 304 -22.05 -8.78 13.52
C PRO A 304 -21.03 -9.50 14.42
N GLU A 305 -20.68 -10.75 14.08
CA GLU A 305 -19.65 -11.54 14.74
C GLU A 305 -18.67 -12.05 13.66
N PRO A 306 -17.41 -11.59 13.67
CA PRO A 306 -16.46 -11.97 12.64
C PRO A 306 -16.00 -13.42 12.81
N VAL A 307 -15.89 -14.14 11.69
CA VAL A 307 -15.41 -15.54 11.64
C VAL A 307 -13.93 -15.64 11.29
N LYS A 308 -13.33 -14.54 10.83
CA LYS A 308 -11.90 -14.46 10.49
C LYS A 308 -11.36 -13.08 10.84
N THR A 309 -10.16 -13.04 11.38
CA THR A 309 -9.42 -11.81 11.67
C THR A 309 -7.99 -11.95 11.21
N VAL A 310 -7.47 -10.93 10.53
CA VAL A 310 -6.06 -10.82 10.13
C VAL A 310 -5.53 -9.47 10.59
N VAL A 311 -4.33 -9.48 11.17
CA VAL A 311 -3.66 -8.24 11.59
C VAL A 311 -2.45 -8.03 10.70
N CYS A 312 -2.38 -6.87 10.08
CA CYS A 312 -1.20 -6.36 9.38
C CYS A 312 -0.80 -5.03 10.00
N ALA A 313 0.31 -4.45 9.57
CA ALA A 313 0.70 -3.10 9.97
C ALA A 313 1.16 -2.32 8.76
N ASP A 314 0.97 -1.01 8.80
CA ASP A 314 1.46 -0.09 7.79
C ASP A 314 2.36 0.97 8.44
N GLY A 315 3.25 1.58 7.64
CA GLY A 315 4.17 2.61 8.09
C GLY A 315 3.66 4.00 7.69
N TYR A 316 3.50 4.87 8.68
CA TYR A 316 3.00 6.24 8.54
C TYR A 316 4.13 7.24 8.77
N THR A 317 4.35 8.11 7.81
CA THR A 317 5.21 9.30 7.98
C THR A 317 4.45 10.41 8.73
N VAL A 318 5.17 11.38 9.26
CA VAL A 318 4.56 12.48 10.04
C VAL A 318 3.64 13.38 9.20
N ASP A 319 3.82 13.41 7.88
CA ASP A 319 3.00 14.17 6.93
C ASP A 319 2.07 13.26 6.10
N GLU A 320 1.98 11.99 6.47
CA GLU A 320 1.19 10.95 5.80
C GLU A 320 1.48 10.79 4.29
N THR A 321 2.61 11.33 3.83
CA THR A 321 3.06 11.25 2.44
C THR A 321 4.24 10.30 2.32
N GLY A 322 4.19 9.36 1.38
CA GLY A 322 5.26 8.39 1.16
C GLY A 322 6.60 9.03 0.81
N LEU A 323 7.67 8.28 1.03
CA LEU A 323 9.02 8.59 0.58
C LEU A 323 9.32 7.80 -0.69
N LEU A 324 9.56 8.49 -1.81
CA LEU A 324 9.93 7.87 -3.08
C LEU A 324 10.94 8.76 -3.81
N GLY A 325 12.17 8.29 -3.94
CA GLY A 325 13.24 9.06 -4.58
C GLY A 325 14.62 8.53 -4.22
N TYR A 326 15.66 9.26 -4.59
CA TYR A 326 17.01 8.92 -4.19
C TYR A 326 17.26 9.19 -2.70
N MET A 327 17.95 8.26 -2.05
CA MET A 327 18.38 8.43 -0.67
C MET A 327 19.51 9.46 -0.60
N PRO A 328 19.33 10.59 0.11
CA PRO A 328 20.37 11.58 0.30
C PRO A 328 21.64 10.95 0.89
N GLY A 329 22.81 11.29 0.32
CA GLY A 329 24.10 10.78 0.78
C GLY A 329 24.43 9.33 0.39
N MET A 330 23.51 8.60 -0.26
CA MET A 330 23.71 7.20 -0.65
C MET A 330 23.61 7.04 -2.18
N ALA A 331 24.73 7.13 -2.87
CA ALA A 331 24.78 7.05 -4.33
C ALA A 331 24.22 5.71 -4.85
N GLY A 332 23.29 5.77 -5.80
CA GLY A 332 22.68 4.60 -6.42
C GLY A 332 21.60 3.91 -5.57
N VAL A 333 21.14 4.55 -4.47
CA VAL A 333 20.08 4.02 -3.62
C VAL A 333 18.80 4.80 -3.82
N VAL A 334 17.72 4.09 -4.14
CA VAL A 334 16.35 4.61 -4.19
C VAL A 334 15.58 4.06 -3.00
N VAL A 335 14.72 4.89 -2.40
CA VAL A 335 13.82 4.49 -1.31
C VAL A 335 12.38 4.55 -1.78
N ALA A 336 11.54 3.64 -1.26
CA ALA A 336 10.11 3.59 -1.52
C ALA A 336 9.38 3.04 -0.28
N VAL A 337 9.07 3.90 0.69
CA VAL A 337 8.57 3.52 2.02
C VAL A 337 7.58 4.54 2.59
N GLY A 338 6.88 4.18 3.67
CA GLY A 338 6.09 5.12 4.47
C GLY A 338 4.83 5.63 3.77
N PHE A 339 4.11 4.79 3.03
CA PHE A 339 2.95 5.21 2.24
C PHE A 339 1.65 5.35 3.04
N SER A 340 1.72 5.36 4.36
CA SER A 340 0.69 5.85 5.30
C SER A 340 -0.72 5.31 5.05
N GLY A 341 -0.85 3.97 4.93
CA GLY A 341 -2.14 3.28 4.76
C GLY A 341 -2.76 3.34 3.36
N HIS A 342 -2.20 4.13 2.44
CA HIS A 342 -2.80 4.31 1.11
C HIS A 342 -1.90 3.92 -0.08
N GLY A 343 -0.72 3.33 0.15
CA GLY A 343 0.24 3.01 -0.89
C GLY A 343 -0.16 1.87 -1.82
N PHE A 344 -0.88 0.84 -1.34
CA PHE A 344 -1.10 -0.38 -2.13
C PHE A 344 -1.85 -0.12 -3.45
N LYS A 345 -2.86 0.72 -3.46
CA LYS A 345 -3.62 1.03 -4.69
C LYS A 345 -2.72 1.58 -5.82
N MET A 346 -1.63 2.23 -5.43
CA MET A 346 -0.61 2.81 -6.32
C MET A 346 0.64 1.93 -6.45
N ALA A 347 0.72 0.75 -5.83
CA ALA A 347 1.95 -0.04 -5.75
C ALA A 347 2.54 -0.36 -7.13
N SER A 348 1.70 -0.60 -8.15
CA SER A 348 2.16 -0.82 -9.52
C SER A 348 2.87 0.40 -10.11
N SER A 349 2.32 1.62 -9.94
CA SER A 349 2.96 2.85 -10.40
C SER A 349 4.16 3.27 -9.53
N LEU A 350 4.08 3.09 -8.20
CA LEU A 350 5.20 3.35 -7.30
C LEU A 350 6.41 2.45 -7.62
N GLY A 351 6.14 1.16 -7.88
CA GLY A 351 7.16 0.22 -8.32
C GLY A 351 7.76 0.58 -9.68
N ALA A 352 6.92 1.01 -10.63
CA ALA A 352 7.38 1.46 -11.94
C ALA A 352 8.24 2.73 -11.84
N VAL A 353 7.83 3.71 -11.03
CA VAL A 353 8.62 4.93 -10.76
C VAL A 353 9.97 4.59 -10.12
N ALA A 354 9.99 3.70 -9.12
CA ALA A 354 11.24 3.24 -8.52
C ALA A 354 12.15 2.56 -9.55
N ALA A 355 11.56 1.77 -10.47
CA ALA A 355 12.28 1.14 -11.56
C ALA A 355 12.81 2.15 -12.59
N ASP A 356 12.04 3.21 -12.91
CA ASP A 356 12.48 4.31 -13.77
C ASP A 356 13.72 5.00 -13.18
N LEU A 357 13.67 5.38 -11.90
CA LEU A 357 14.79 6.01 -11.20
C LEU A 357 16.04 5.13 -11.21
N ILE A 358 15.88 3.83 -10.97
CA ILE A 358 16.99 2.88 -10.94
C ILE A 358 17.57 2.64 -12.33
N ALA A 359 16.75 2.42 -13.34
CA ALA A 359 17.20 2.05 -14.67
C ALA A 359 17.66 3.26 -15.51
N GLU A 360 16.94 4.38 -15.41
CA GLU A 360 17.05 5.53 -16.30
C GLU A 360 17.59 6.80 -15.60
N GLY A 361 17.64 6.80 -14.26
CA GLY A 361 18.06 7.96 -13.47
C GLY A 361 16.98 9.03 -13.28
N THR A 362 15.84 8.89 -13.94
CA THR A 362 14.74 9.87 -13.90
C THR A 362 13.39 9.19 -14.15
N THR A 363 12.30 9.89 -13.85
CA THR A 363 10.94 9.47 -14.15
C THR A 363 10.13 10.63 -14.71
N THR A 364 9.14 10.33 -15.56
CA THR A 364 8.21 11.34 -16.12
C THR A 364 7.03 11.63 -15.18
N THR A 365 6.84 10.83 -14.13
CA THR A 365 5.78 11.03 -13.14
C THR A 365 6.25 12.01 -12.09
N ASP A 366 5.48 13.07 -11.84
CA ASP A 366 5.80 14.01 -10.75
C ASP A 366 5.65 13.33 -9.40
N ILE A 367 6.77 13.19 -8.71
CA ILE A 367 6.91 12.65 -7.36
C ILE A 367 7.61 13.63 -6.41
N SER A 368 7.73 14.90 -6.80
CA SER A 368 8.47 15.92 -6.04
C SER A 368 7.98 16.05 -4.60
N PHE A 369 6.68 15.84 -4.38
CA PHE A 369 6.07 15.84 -3.05
C PHE A 369 6.46 14.64 -2.18
N MET A 370 7.04 13.58 -2.78
CA MET A 370 7.52 12.38 -2.08
C MET A 370 9.05 12.39 -1.87
N ASP A 371 9.76 13.47 -2.24
CA ASP A 371 11.21 13.54 -2.13
C ASP A 371 11.68 13.22 -0.71
N PRO A 372 12.54 12.20 -0.51
CA PRO A 372 13.12 11.90 0.80
C PRO A 372 13.85 13.07 1.45
N ALA A 373 14.43 13.97 0.65
CA ALA A 373 15.15 15.13 1.14
C ALA A 373 14.25 16.19 1.82
N ARG A 374 12.92 16.11 1.65
CA ARG A 374 11.98 17.11 2.23
C ARG A 374 12.03 17.20 3.77
N PHE A 375 12.50 16.16 4.44
CA PHE A 375 12.65 16.14 5.89
C PHE A 375 14.03 16.61 6.38
N LEU A 376 15.00 16.77 5.49
CA LEU A 376 16.30 17.28 5.89
C LEU A 376 16.21 18.78 6.21
N ALA A 377 16.76 19.20 7.35
CA ALA A 377 16.80 20.60 7.70
C ALA A 377 17.60 21.40 6.62
N PRO A 378 17.24 22.66 6.32
CA PRO A 378 17.93 23.47 5.31
C PRO A 378 19.46 23.60 5.50
N GLN A 379 19.96 23.39 6.71
CA GLN A 379 21.39 23.43 7.05
C GLN A 379 22.18 22.18 6.60
N HIS A 380 21.51 21.13 6.15
CA HIS A 380 22.12 19.86 5.72
C HIS A 380 22.20 19.71 4.19
N THR A 381 21.82 20.72 3.42
CA THR A 381 21.99 20.75 1.95
C THR A 381 23.42 21.00 1.50
N GLY A 382 24.33 21.36 2.41
CA GLY A 382 25.77 21.26 2.20
C GLY A 382 26.21 19.83 2.51
N ALA A 383 26.83 19.17 1.55
CA ALA A 383 27.36 17.81 1.57
C ALA A 383 28.11 17.41 2.88
N GLN A 384 27.37 17.24 3.98
CA GLN A 384 27.93 16.77 5.23
C GLN A 384 26.98 15.75 5.89
N HIS A 385 27.45 14.50 5.83
CA HIS A 385 27.28 13.46 6.84
C HIS A 385 25.90 12.86 7.06
N VAL A 386 25.41 12.08 6.11
CA VAL A 386 24.91 10.76 6.49
C VAL A 386 26.17 9.88 6.54
N HIS A 387 26.75 9.79 7.73
CA HIS A 387 27.87 8.96 8.15
C HIS A 387 29.03 8.74 7.17
N ASP A 388 30.22 9.16 7.55
CA ASP A 388 31.54 8.61 7.16
C ASP A 388 31.70 7.13 7.63
N ALA A 389 30.63 6.41 7.87
CA ALA A 389 30.66 5.01 8.27
C ALA A 389 30.65 4.13 7.03
N ALA A 390 31.68 3.31 6.89
CA ALA A 390 31.77 2.26 5.87
C ALA A 390 30.60 1.25 5.91
N THR A 391 29.70 1.37 6.90
CA THR A 391 28.63 0.44 7.18
C THR A 391 27.31 1.18 7.44
N TYR A 392 26.29 0.87 6.61
CA TYR A 392 24.93 1.42 6.70
C TYR A 392 23.95 0.43 7.34
N SER A 393 24.45 -0.52 8.13
CA SER A 393 23.67 -1.62 8.71
C SER A 393 22.57 -1.14 9.66
N GLU A 394 22.74 0.05 10.26
CA GLU A 394 21.77 0.65 11.18
C GLU A 394 20.51 1.17 10.47
N LEU A 395 20.51 1.25 9.12
CA LEU A 395 19.37 1.72 8.33
C LEU A 395 18.34 0.61 8.02
N LEU A 396 18.62 -0.62 8.41
CA LEU A 396 17.85 -1.82 8.12
C LEU A 396 17.54 -2.58 9.40
#